data_7b4f54dc8c94d2ca0bcf9a9132350c8d
#
_entry.id   7b4f54dc8c94d2ca0bcf9a9132350c8d
#
_cell.length_a   1.000
_cell.length_b   1.000
_cell.length_c   1.000
_cell.angle_alpha   90.00
_cell.angle_beta   90.00
_cell.angle_gamma   90.00
#
_symmetry.space_group_name_H-M   'P 1'
#
loop_
_entity.id
_entity.type
_entity.pdbx_description
1 polymer ?
#
loop_
_entity_poly.entity_id
_entity_poly.type
_entity_poly.pdbx_seq_one_letter_code
_entity_poly.pdbx_strand_id
1 'polypeptide(L)'
;MPHVVALYRYPVKGFTPEECVTLTVLDEGRIAGDRVLGIRFADTEAPDDAWSRKVGMLALINTPGLARLSVKFEEKAFRLHISLGTSVLIDEPLNSEGRERIGAALADYVLKLDENPFTGHPERLPLGVIRD
;
A
#
# COMPACT_ATOMS: atom_id res chain seq x y z
N MET A 1 -8.65 -26.28 -23.05
CA MET A 1 -9.48 -25.16 -22.59
C MET A 1 -8.66 -24.22 -21.72
N PRO A 2 -8.66 -22.91 -21.99
CA PRO A 2 -7.94 -21.98 -21.13
C PRO A 2 -8.54 -21.93 -19.74
N HIS A 3 -7.70 -21.75 -18.75
CA HIS A 3 -8.13 -21.61 -17.36
C HIS A 3 -7.23 -20.62 -16.63
N VAL A 4 -7.76 -20.01 -15.59
CA VAL A 4 -7.01 -19.04 -14.77
C VAL A 4 -6.16 -19.81 -13.77
N VAL A 5 -4.85 -19.58 -13.79
CA VAL A 5 -3.89 -20.22 -12.88
C VAL A 5 -3.78 -19.46 -11.56
N ALA A 6 -3.86 -18.12 -11.62
CA ALA A 6 -3.76 -17.27 -10.45
C ALA A 6 -4.55 -15.99 -10.65
N LEU A 7 -5.07 -15.44 -9.55
CA LEU A 7 -5.79 -14.16 -9.52
C LEU A 7 -5.05 -13.21 -8.59
N TYR A 8 -4.86 -11.98 -9.03
CA TYR A 8 -4.15 -10.97 -8.25
C TYR A 8 -4.94 -9.67 -8.18
N ARG A 9 -4.80 -8.98 -7.05
CA ARG A 9 -5.24 -7.59 -6.91
C ARG A 9 -4.15 -6.81 -6.19
N TYR A 10 -4.18 -5.49 -6.29
CA TYR A 10 -3.20 -4.59 -5.68
C TYR A 10 -3.92 -3.73 -4.64
N PRO A 11 -3.99 -4.16 -3.36
CA PRO A 11 -4.68 -3.37 -2.35
C PRO A 11 -4.06 -1.98 -2.15
N VAL A 12 -2.73 -1.89 -2.23
CA VAL A 12 -2.00 -0.63 -2.10
C VAL A 12 -1.39 -0.26 -3.45
N LYS A 13 -1.71 0.94 -3.92
CA LYS A 13 -1.21 1.44 -5.20
C LYS A 13 0.32 1.42 -5.24
N GLY A 14 0.89 0.79 -6.25
CA GLY A 14 2.33 0.73 -6.46
C GLY A 14 3.10 -0.25 -5.58
N PHE A 15 2.40 -1.04 -4.76
CA PHE A 15 3.00 -2.10 -3.94
C PHE A 15 2.89 -3.46 -4.63
N THR A 16 3.26 -4.53 -3.91
CA THR A 16 3.16 -5.90 -4.43
C THR A 16 1.70 -6.36 -4.49
N PRO A 17 1.38 -7.27 -5.43
CA PRO A 17 0.01 -7.79 -5.52
C PRO A 17 -0.29 -8.80 -4.42
N GLU A 18 -1.57 -8.94 -4.15
CA GLU A 18 -2.12 -10.01 -3.30
C GLU A 18 -2.69 -11.10 -4.19
N GLU A 19 -2.24 -12.34 -4.00
CA GLU A 19 -2.82 -13.49 -4.69
C GLU A 19 -4.13 -13.89 -4.02
N CYS A 20 -5.18 -14.06 -4.81
CA CYS A 20 -6.52 -14.34 -4.33
C CYS A 20 -7.08 -15.62 -4.94
N VAL A 21 -7.90 -16.34 -4.18
CA VAL A 21 -8.62 -17.51 -4.70
C VAL A 21 -9.77 -17.05 -5.60
N THR A 22 -10.44 -15.96 -5.21
CA THR A 22 -11.52 -15.36 -5.98
C THR A 22 -11.38 -13.85 -5.98
N LEU A 23 -11.96 -13.20 -7.00
CA LEU A 23 -12.07 -11.74 -7.06
C LEU A 23 -13.53 -11.37 -7.19
N THR A 24 -13.94 -10.30 -6.50
CA THR A 24 -15.30 -9.77 -6.58
C THR A 24 -15.30 -8.52 -7.45
N VAL A 25 -16.12 -8.53 -8.51
CA VAL A 25 -16.31 -7.38 -9.38
C VAL A 25 -17.47 -6.54 -8.83
N LEU A 26 -17.22 -5.27 -8.57
CA LEU A 26 -18.21 -4.33 -8.10
C LEU A 26 -19.08 -3.82 -9.26
N ASP A 27 -20.22 -3.20 -8.93
CA ASP A 27 -21.18 -2.72 -9.93
C ASP A 27 -20.56 -1.76 -10.95
N GLU A 28 -19.60 -0.95 -10.53
CA GLU A 28 -18.88 -0.02 -11.41
C GLU A 28 -17.76 -0.69 -12.22
N GLY A 29 -17.61 -2.01 -12.13
CA GLY A 29 -16.59 -2.77 -12.86
C GLY A 29 -15.23 -2.88 -12.18
N ARG A 30 -15.06 -2.25 -11.01
CA ARG A 30 -13.83 -2.34 -10.24
C ARG A 30 -13.77 -3.67 -9.49
N ILE A 31 -12.55 -4.09 -9.15
CA ILE A 31 -12.34 -5.28 -8.32
C ILE A 31 -12.33 -4.84 -6.85
N ALA A 32 -13.13 -5.50 -6.02
CA ALA A 32 -13.16 -5.24 -4.59
C ALA A 32 -11.76 -5.46 -3.98
N GLY A 33 -11.29 -4.49 -3.19
CA GLY A 33 -9.97 -4.57 -2.55
C GLY A 33 -8.80 -4.21 -3.45
N ASP A 34 -9.03 -3.82 -4.71
CA ASP A 34 -7.98 -3.42 -5.62
C ASP A 34 -7.77 -1.90 -5.54
N ARG A 35 -6.51 -1.49 -5.33
CA ARG A 35 -6.07 -0.09 -5.22
C ARG A 35 -6.94 0.72 -4.24
N VAL A 36 -7.19 0.15 -3.07
CA VAL A 36 -7.98 0.79 -2.01
C VAL A 36 -7.24 1.95 -1.39
N LEU A 37 -5.90 1.84 -1.33
CA LEU A 37 -5.02 2.79 -0.66
C LEU A 37 -3.88 3.24 -1.55
N GLY A 38 -3.32 4.41 -1.20
CA GLY A 38 -2.01 4.85 -1.66
C GLY A 38 -1.24 5.41 -0.48
N ILE A 39 0.08 5.34 -0.54
CA ILE A 39 0.97 5.87 0.50
C ILE A 39 1.67 7.09 -0.08
N ARG A 40 1.38 8.26 0.48
CA ARG A 40 1.80 9.54 -0.07
C ARG A 40 2.92 10.17 0.74
N PHE A 41 3.89 10.80 0.05
CA PHE A 41 4.91 11.61 0.71
C PHE A 41 4.29 12.90 1.24
N ALA A 42 4.82 13.39 2.36
CA ALA A 42 4.28 14.57 3.04
C ALA A 42 4.39 15.85 2.19
N ASP A 43 5.42 15.94 1.34
CA ASP A 43 5.66 17.12 0.49
C ASP A 43 4.85 17.11 -0.81
N THR A 44 3.98 16.13 -1.00
CA THR A 44 3.11 16.07 -2.18
C THR A 44 2.04 17.15 -2.08
N GLU A 45 1.91 17.98 -3.12
CA GLU A 45 1.01 19.15 -3.13
C GLU A 45 -0.46 18.79 -3.35
N ALA A 46 -0.76 17.58 -3.78
CA ALA A 46 -2.14 17.16 -4.02
C ALA A 46 -2.96 17.16 -2.72
N PRO A 47 -4.27 17.48 -2.78
CA PRO A 47 -5.15 17.37 -1.62
C PRO A 47 -5.13 15.96 -1.03
N ASP A 48 -5.37 15.85 0.29
CA ASP A 48 -5.30 14.56 1.00
C ASP A 48 -6.26 13.51 0.45
N ASP A 49 -7.37 13.92 -0.11
CA ASP A 49 -8.38 13.05 -0.71
C ASP A 49 -8.17 12.81 -2.21
N ALA A 50 -7.15 13.42 -2.81
CA ALA A 50 -6.87 13.28 -4.22
C ALA A 50 -5.96 12.08 -4.50
N TRP A 51 -6.27 11.35 -5.56
CA TRP A 51 -5.47 10.22 -6.01
C TRP A 51 -4.24 10.74 -6.76
N SER A 52 -3.08 10.66 -6.12
CA SER A 52 -1.83 11.25 -6.63
C SER A 52 -1.14 10.35 -7.65
N ARG A 53 -0.24 10.95 -8.44
CA ARG A 53 0.66 10.19 -9.32
C ARG A 53 1.70 9.45 -8.48
N LYS A 54 2.24 8.36 -9.02
CA LYS A 54 3.25 7.53 -8.33
C LYS A 54 4.49 8.30 -7.90
N VAL A 55 4.86 9.38 -8.60
CA VAL A 55 6.03 10.20 -8.24
C VAL A 55 5.89 10.85 -6.86
N GLY A 56 4.66 11.12 -6.44
CA GLY A 56 4.38 11.67 -5.11
C GLY A 56 4.05 10.62 -4.07
N MET A 57 4.25 9.34 -4.39
CA MET A 57 3.83 8.22 -3.57
C MET A 57 4.96 7.23 -3.36
N LEU A 58 4.95 6.57 -2.18
CA LEU A 58 5.84 5.45 -1.90
C LEU A 58 5.37 4.26 -2.75
N ALA A 59 6.25 3.74 -3.59
CA ALA A 59 5.92 2.67 -4.52
C ALA A 59 7.16 1.88 -4.92
N LEU A 60 6.96 0.70 -5.49
CA LEU A 60 8.06 -0.16 -5.96
C LEU A 60 9.01 0.56 -6.91
N ILE A 61 8.50 1.49 -7.74
CA ILE A 61 9.33 2.22 -8.71
C ILE A 61 10.39 3.09 -8.05
N ASN A 62 10.12 3.61 -6.85
CA ASN A 62 11.10 4.44 -6.11
C ASN A 62 11.64 3.75 -4.87
N THR A 63 11.10 2.60 -4.49
CA THR A 63 11.50 1.89 -3.28
C THR A 63 11.46 0.38 -3.55
N PRO A 64 12.47 -0.16 -4.24
CA PRO A 64 12.47 -1.59 -4.62
C PRO A 64 12.38 -2.56 -3.44
N GLY A 65 12.82 -2.16 -2.26
CA GLY A 65 12.73 -2.98 -1.05
C GLY A 65 11.31 -3.33 -0.62
N LEU A 66 10.29 -2.64 -1.16
CA LEU A 66 8.89 -2.98 -0.94
C LEU A 66 8.51 -4.34 -1.54
N ALA A 67 9.30 -4.84 -2.50
CA ALA A 67 9.04 -6.14 -3.13
C ALA A 67 9.13 -7.31 -2.15
N ARG A 68 9.79 -7.12 -1.01
CA ARG A 68 9.91 -8.15 0.03
C ARG A 68 8.65 -8.28 0.90
N LEU A 69 7.75 -7.32 0.80
CA LEU A 69 6.55 -7.28 1.63
C LEU A 69 5.42 -8.07 1.01
N SER A 70 4.69 -8.81 1.84
CA SER A 70 3.46 -9.48 1.45
C SER A 70 2.27 -8.66 1.93
N VAL A 71 1.39 -8.29 1.02
CA VAL A 71 0.25 -7.43 1.29
C VAL A 71 -1.05 -8.23 1.18
N LYS A 72 -1.91 -8.11 2.18
CA LYS A 72 -3.26 -8.68 2.17
C LYS A 72 -4.25 -7.65 2.66
N PHE A 73 -5.42 -7.63 2.05
CA PHE A 73 -6.52 -6.75 2.45
C PHE A 73 -7.75 -7.57 2.80
N GLU A 74 -8.27 -7.37 4.00
CA GLU A 74 -9.50 -8.03 4.45
C GLU A 74 -10.67 -7.06 4.27
N GLU A 75 -11.53 -7.37 3.32
CA GLU A 75 -12.64 -6.49 2.92
C GLU A 75 -13.67 -6.30 4.03
N LYS A 76 -14.08 -7.38 4.69
CA LYS A 76 -15.13 -7.33 5.71
C LYS A 76 -14.74 -6.51 6.92
N ALA A 77 -13.50 -6.69 7.40
CA ALA A 77 -12.98 -5.97 8.56
C ALA A 77 -12.35 -4.64 8.16
N PHE A 78 -12.19 -4.38 6.87
CA PHE A 78 -11.53 -3.20 6.31
C PHE A 78 -10.16 -3.00 6.96
N ARG A 79 -9.34 -4.07 6.93
CA ARG A 79 -8.01 -4.12 7.54
C ARG A 79 -6.93 -4.41 6.51
N LEU A 80 -5.79 -3.77 6.71
CA LEU A 80 -4.59 -4.03 5.92
C LEU A 80 -3.60 -4.85 6.73
N HIS A 81 -3.07 -5.91 6.12
CA HIS A 81 -2.07 -6.78 6.71
C HIS A 81 -0.85 -6.82 5.81
N ILE A 82 0.31 -6.44 6.36
CA ILE A 82 1.58 -6.48 5.64
C ILE A 82 2.58 -7.24 6.48
N SER A 83 3.27 -8.18 5.86
CA SER A 83 4.29 -8.99 6.54
C SER A 83 5.59 -9.03 5.75
N LEU A 84 6.68 -9.28 6.46
CA LEU A 84 8.01 -9.51 5.91
C LEU A 84 8.42 -10.92 6.35
N GLY A 85 8.34 -11.87 5.41
CA GLY A 85 8.52 -13.29 5.75
C GLY A 85 7.44 -13.73 6.75
N THR A 86 7.86 -14.21 7.92
CA THR A 86 6.96 -14.63 8.99
C THR A 86 6.65 -13.52 9.99
N SER A 87 7.26 -12.34 9.83
CA SER A 87 7.08 -11.21 10.75
C SER A 87 5.95 -10.30 10.26
N VAL A 88 4.98 -10.03 11.13
CA VAL A 88 3.89 -9.10 10.84
C VAL A 88 4.37 -7.69 11.14
N LEU A 89 4.38 -6.83 10.11
CA LEU A 89 4.74 -5.41 10.26
C LEU A 89 3.50 -4.56 10.51
N ILE A 90 2.40 -4.88 9.85
CA ILE A 90 1.17 -4.10 9.88
C ILE A 90 -0.02 -5.05 9.94
N ASP A 91 -0.92 -4.79 10.88
CA ASP A 91 -2.24 -5.42 10.95
C ASP A 91 -3.17 -4.41 11.57
N GLU A 92 -3.72 -3.52 10.74
CA GLU A 92 -4.42 -2.34 11.18
C GLU A 92 -5.72 -2.10 10.42
N PRO A 93 -6.77 -1.59 11.10
CA PRO A 93 -7.95 -1.13 10.40
C PRO A 93 -7.66 0.17 9.64
N LEU A 94 -8.46 0.45 8.62
CA LEU A 94 -8.28 1.64 7.79
C LEU A 94 -9.05 2.86 8.30
N ASN A 95 -9.18 3.00 9.62
CA ASN A 95 -9.66 4.23 10.26
C ASN A 95 -8.50 5.23 10.39
N SER A 96 -8.76 6.42 10.92
CA SER A 96 -7.74 7.47 11.05
C SER A 96 -6.52 7.02 11.85
N GLU A 97 -6.75 6.38 12.99
CA GLU A 97 -5.66 5.89 13.84
C GLU A 97 -4.87 4.76 13.19
N GLY A 98 -5.57 3.83 12.56
CA GLY A 98 -4.94 2.72 11.84
C GLY A 98 -4.08 3.21 10.69
N ARG A 99 -4.55 4.20 9.93
CA ARG A 99 -3.79 4.78 8.83
C ARG A 99 -2.52 5.49 9.33
N GLU A 100 -2.58 6.16 10.46
CA GLU A 100 -1.38 6.76 11.08
C GLU A 100 -0.35 5.69 11.45
N ARG A 101 -0.80 4.59 12.04
CA ARG A 101 0.08 3.47 12.40
C ARG A 101 0.68 2.79 11.17
N ILE A 102 -0.11 2.64 10.11
CA ILE A 102 0.37 2.10 8.83
C ILE A 102 1.49 2.98 8.27
N GLY A 103 1.26 4.28 8.21
CA GLY A 103 2.25 5.24 7.72
C GLY A 103 3.54 5.20 8.54
N ALA A 104 3.43 5.17 9.86
CA ALA A 104 4.59 5.12 10.75
C ALA A 104 5.37 3.81 10.60
N ALA A 105 4.69 2.68 10.50
CA ALA A 105 5.34 1.38 10.35
C ALA A 105 6.05 1.25 9.00
N LEU A 106 5.45 1.75 7.92
CA LEU A 106 6.07 1.75 6.61
C LEU A 106 7.28 2.68 6.58
N ALA A 107 7.19 3.87 7.17
CA ALA A 107 8.32 4.78 7.25
C ALA A 107 9.49 4.14 7.99
N ASP A 108 9.22 3.46 9.10
CA ASP A 108 10.25 2.78 9.89
C ASP A 108 10.93 1.68 9.09
N TYR A 109 10.16 0.87 8.37
CA TYR A 109 10.70 -0.18 7.51
C TYR A 109 11.58 0.40 6.40
N VAL A 110 11.07 1.42 5.69
CA VAL A 110 11.75 2.02 4.53
C VAL A 110 13.04 2.73 4.95
N LEU A 111 13.05 3.40 6.12
CA LEU A 111 14.24 4.08 6.62
C LEU A 111 15.39 3.12 6.92
N LYS A 112 15.12 1.85 7.12
CA LYS A 112 16.13 0.81 7.36
C LYS A 112 16.71 0.23 6.07
N LEU A 113 16.11 0.57 4.92
CA LEU A 113 16.60 0.10 3.62
C LEU A 113 17.83 0.93 3.19
N ASP A 114 18.78 0.27 2.52
CA ASP A 114 19.99 0.95 1.99
C ASP A 114 19.61 2.00 0.95
N GLU A 115 18.61 1.68 0.11
CA GLU A 115 18.08 2.62 -0.87
C GLU A 115 16.64 2.98 -0.47
N ASN A 116 16.40 4.26 -0.18
CA ASN A 116 15.06 4.72 0.17
C ASN A 116 14.83 6.16 -0.33
N PRO A 117 13.56 6.55 -0.52
CA PRO A 117 13.22 7.85 -1.08
C PRO A 117 13.36 9.01 -0.09
N PHE A 118 13.72 8.75 1.16
CA PHE A 118 13.88 9.77 2.19
C PHE A 118 15.30 10.31 2.28
N THR A 119 16.27 9.62 1.70
CA THR A 119 17.66 10.07 1.69
C THR A 119 17.77 11.41 0.98
N GLY A 120 18.18 12.45 1.70
CA GLY A 120 18.21 13.81 1.18
C GLY A 120 16.86 14.49 1.06
N HIS A 121 15.78 13.84 1.51
CA HIS A 121 14.41 14.34 1.41
C HIS A 121 13.62 14.14 2.71
N PRO A 122 14.08 14.73 3.84
CA PRO A 122 13.35 14.59 5.12
C PRO A 122 11.94 15.18 5.07
N GLU A 123 11.69 16.11 4.14
CA GLU A 123 10.38 16.73 3.94
C GLU A 123 9.30 15.74 3.44
N ARG A 124 9.69 14.55 3.01
CA ARG A 124 8.74 13.52 2.57
C ARG A 124 8.06 12.77 3.72
N LEU A 125 8.55 12.98 4.94
CA LEU A 125 7.95 12.38 6.14
C LEU A 125 7.09 13.41 6.87
N PRO A 126 6.03 12.98 7.56
CA PRO A 126 5.52 11.62 7.69
C PRO A 126 4.77 11.15 6.44
N LEU A 127 4.65 9.82 6.29
CA LEU A 127 3.86 9.24 5.21
C LEU A 127 2.37 9.38 5.48
N GLY A 128 1.61 9.77 4.45
CA GLY A 128 0.16 9.82 4.52
C GLY A 128 -0.45 8.61 3.84
N VAL A 129 -1.46 8.02 4.45
CA VAL A 129 -2.22 6.91 3.88
C VAL A 129 -3.53 7.48 3.36
N ILE A 130 -3.70 7.47 2.02
CA ILE A 130 -4.89 8.02 1.39
C ILE A 130 -5.75 6.89 0.81
N ARG A 131 -7.05 7.12 0.77
CA ARG A 131 -8.02 6.19 0.18
C ARG A 131 -8.43 6.66 -1.20
N ASP A 132 -8.67 5.68 -2.04
CA ASP A 132 -9.27 5.94 -3.35
C ASP A 132 -10.76 6.28 -3.19
#